data_88c132e197719034792d3a594e8cf509
#
_entry.id   88c132e197719034792d3a594e8cf509
#
_cell.length_a   1.000
_cell.length_b   1.000
_cell.length_c   1.000
_cell.angle_alpha   90.00
_cell.angle_beta   90.00
_cell.angle_gamma   90.00
#
_symmetry.space_group_name_H-M   'P 1'
#
loop_
_entity.id
_entity.type
_entity.pdbx_description
1 polymer ?
#
loop_
_entity_poly.entity_id
_entity_poly.type
_entity_poly.pdbx_seq_one_letter_code
_entity_poly.pdbx_strand_id
1 'polypeptide(L)'
;TNSECTSNSDLSTEAVSLNFTVISPTDGRIIKASPTFTGSTSFTFNHTTAETLTLSVDDASVNASRAFECSGVGDSCNMGFENAGFRFLSGNDNNETIAHQISGKEFAETLKLQAVKSNNGVCEGLFSGDVTISLSQENITPDLNFNPGLVFQTGDKNIAKYPLFSNDVTLAFDAESIAVIPKPRYLDAGNIRLHAKYANDNIAIVGSSNSFWVKPDKFVINSTA
;
A
#
# COMPACT_ATOMS: atom_id res chain seq x y z
N THR A 1 8.47 19.40 16.17
CA THR A 1 8.92 20.35 15.11
C THR A 1 8.83 19.61 13.78
N ASN A 2 7.77 19.91 13.02
CA ASN A 2 7.64 19.45 11.64
C ASN A 2 8.78 20.06 10.83
N SER A 3 9.73 19.23 10.44
CA SER A 3 10.68 19.60 9.40
C SER A 3 9.99 19.33 8.06
N GLU A 4 9.34 20.34 7.48
CA GLU A 4 8.96 20.31 6.07
C GLU A 4 10.25 20.23 5.25
N CYS A 5 10.36 19.23 4.38
CA CYS A 5 11.35 19.24 3.31
C CYS A 5 10.96 20.34 2.34
N THR A 6 11.54 21.52 2.49
CA THR A 6 11.43 22.56 1.48
C THR A 6 12.45 22.28 0.38
N SER A 7 11.99 22.28 -0.88
CA SER A 7 12.89 22.21 -2.02
C SER A 7 13.92 23.33 -1.93
N ASN A 8 15.20 23.00 -2.10
CA ASN A 8 16.24 24.00 -2.18
C ASN A 8 15.98 24.85 -3.44
N SER A 9 15.73 26.16 -3.28
CA SER A 9 15.45 27.07 -4.39
C SER A 9 16.60 27.13 -5.41
N ASP A 10 17.81 26.82 -4.98
CA ASP A 10 19.00 26.85 -5.83
C ASP A 10 19.05 25.67 -6.81
N LEU A 11 18.47 24.52 -6.44
CA LEU A 11 18.37 23.33 -7.31
C LEU A 11 17.21 23.40 -8.31
N SER A 12 16.31 24.37 -8.18
CA SER A 12 15.19 24.53 -9.12
C SER A 12 15.60 25.12 -10.48
N THR A 13 16.78 25.71 -10.56
CA THR A 13 17.30 26.41 -11.75
C THR A 13 18.55 25.78 -12.35
N GLU A 14 19.27 24.95 -11.59
CA GLU A 14 20.47 24.27 -12.07
C GLU A 14 20.20 22.82 -12.42
N ALA A 15 20.83 22.35 -13.50
CA ALA A 15 20.76 20.95 -13.90
C ALA A 15 21.66 20.10 -13.00
N VAL A 16 21.09 19.09 -12.38
CA VAL A 16 21.78 18.14 -11.50
C VAL A 16 21.83 16.77 -12.15
N SER A 17 22.96 16.10 -12.07
CA SER A 17 23.14 14.71 -12.51
C SER A 17 23.30 13.81 -11.30
N LEU A 18 22.38 12.88 -11.09
CA LEU A 18 22.45 11.90 -10.03
C LEU A 18 22.63 10.49 -10.61
N ASN A 19 23.41 9.68 -9.92
CA ASN A 19 23.57 8.28 -10.24
C ASN A 19 22.62 7.44 -9.38
N PHE A 20 21.57 6.90 -10.00
CA PHE A 20 20.69 5.91 -9.37
C PHE A 20 21.25 4.52 -9.59
N THR A 21 21.46 3.78 -8.52
CA THR A 21 21.94 2.40 -8.56
C THR A 21 20.93 1.51 -7.87
N VAL A 22 20.44 0.48 -8.58
CA VAL A 22 19.59 -0.57 -8.03
C VAL A 22 20.38 -1.86 -8.00
N ILE A 23 20.50 -2.45 -6.83
CA ILE A 23 21.30 -3.66 -6.58
C ILE A 23 20.36 -4.83 -6.32
N SER A 24 20.53 -5.91 -7.09
CA SER A 24 19.91 -7.21 -6.89
C SER A 24 20.88 -8.11 -6.10
N PRO A 25 20.46 -8.63 -4.94
CA PRO A 25 21.28 -9.55 -4.17
C PRO A 25 21.42 -10.92 -4.83
N THR A 26 20.45 -11.33 -5.67
CA THR A 26 20.40 -12.67 -6.26
C THR A 26 21.35 -12.82 -7.45
N ASP A 27 21.31 -11.88 -8.38
CA ASP A 27 22.10 -11.96 -9.63
C ASP A 27 23.25 -10.96 -9.69
N GLY A 28 23.43 -10.14 -8.67
CA GLY A 28 24.44 -9.10 -8.61
C GLY A 28 24.25 -8.00 -9.65
N ARG A 29 23.13 -7.97 -10.34
CA ARG A 29 22.82 -7.05 -11.41
C ARG A 29 22.63 -5.65 -10.86
N ILE A 30 23.41 -4.73 -11.37
CA ILE A 30 23.29 -3.31 -11.05
C ILE A 30 22.59 -2.63 -12.21
N ILE A 31 21.42 -2.05 -11.93
CA ILE A 31 20.73 -1.17 -12.85
C ILE A 31 21.21 0.24 -12.53
N LYS A 32 21.82 0.92 -13.50
CA LYS A 32 22.31 2.29 -13.35
C LYS A 32 21.53 3.22 -14.26
N ALA A 33 21.08 4.32 -13.72
CA ALA A 33 20.49 5.43 -14.46
C ALA A 33 21.13 6.72 -13.96
N SER A 34 21.55 7.58 -14.87
CA SER A 34 22.21 8.85 -14.53
C SER A 34 21.49 10.00 -15.26
N PRO A 35 20.23 10.29 -14.90
CA PRO A 35 19.53 11.40 -15.50
C PRO A 35 20.12 12.74 -15.08
N THR A 36 20.12 13.69 -16.04
CA THR A 36 20.35 15.09 -15.74
C THR A 36 18.99 15.78 -15.74
N PHE A 37 18.67 16.50 -14.68
CA PHE A 37 17.35 17.10 -14.50
C PHE A 37 17.40 18.40 -13.69
N THR A 38 16.33 19.15 -13.75
CA THR A 38 16.10 20.36 -12.95
C THR A 38 14.85 20.12 -12.09
N GLY A 39 14.95 20.33 -10.78
CA GLY A 39 13.85 20.15 -9.84
C GLY A 39 13.60 18.67 -9.49
N SER A 40 12.84 17.94 -10.30
CA SER A 40 12.51 16.53 -10.04
C SER A 40 12.69 15.66 -11.28
N THR A 41 12.96 14.38 -11.06
CA THR A 41 13.08 13.36 -12.11
C THR A 41 12.43 12.07 -11.70
N SER A 42 12.14 11.23 -12.68
CA SER A 42 11.71 9.84 -12.49
C SER A 42 12.44 8.91 -13.43
N PHE A 43 12.68 7.69 -13.00
CA PHE A 43 13.12 6.63 -13.88
C PHE A 43 12.32 5.36 -13.60
N THR A 44 12.13 4.56 -14.63
CA THR A 44 11.41 3.29 -14.54
C THR A 44 12.36 2.16 -14.83
N PHE A 45 12.27 1.10 -14.06
CA PHE A 45 12.97 -0.15 -14.34
C PHE A 45 12.04 -1.34 -14.12
N ASN A 46 12.34 -2.45 -14.78
CA ASN A 46 11.62 -3.70 -14.62
C ASN A 46 12.50 -4.72 -13.93
N HIS A 47 11.91 -5.46 -13.01
CA HIS A 47 12.57 -6.57 -12.33
C HIS A 47 11.61 -7.76 -12.26
N THR A 48 12.12 -8.95 -12.53
CA THR A 48 11.29 -10.16 -12.71
C THR A 48 11.55 -11.24 -11.65
N THR A 49 12.56 -11.03 -10.81
CA THR A 49 12.92 -11.96 -9.75
C THR A 49 12.32 -11.49 -8.42
N ALA A 50 11.74 -12.41 -7.64
CA ALA A 50 11.22 -12.10 -6.31
C ALA A 50 12.38 -11.94 -5.33
N GLU A 51 12.71 -10.71 -5.00
CA GLU A 51 13.77 -10.35 -4.06
C GLU A 51 13.61 -8.92 -3.57
N THR A 52 14.40 -8.54 -2.59
CA THR A 52 14.44 -7.15 -2.14
C THR A 52 15.62 -6.44 -2.83
N LEU A 53 15.29 -5.43 -3.63
CA LEU A 53 16.27 -4.54 -4.25
C LEU A 53 16.58 -3.37 -3.34
N THR A 54 17.83 -2.94 -3.31
CA THR A 54 18.24 -1.73 -2.60
C THR A 54 18.51 -0.62 -3.62
N LEU A 55 17.85 0.52 -3.46
CA LEU A 55 18.10 1.73 -4.22
C LEU A 55 19.14 2.57 -3.48
N SER A 56 20.18 3.00 -4.18
CA SER A 56 21.11 4.03 -3.73
C SER A 56 21.17 5.18 -4.73
N VAL A 57 21.38 6.36 -4.22
CA VAL A 57 21.60 7.56 -5.02
C VAL A 57 22.95 8.15 -4.65
N ASP A 58 23.74 8.40 -5.64
CA ASP A 58 25.08 8.99 -5.49
C ASP A 58 25.22 10.18 -6.42
N ASP A 59 25.80 11.23 -5.91
CA ASP A 59 26.19 12.40 -6.69
C ASP A 59 27.70 12.58 -6.59
N ALA A 60 28.36 12.36 -7.70
CA ALA A 60 29.81 12.56 -7.79
C ALA A 60 30.23 14.03 -7.79
N SER A 61 29.28 14.96 -7.96
CA SER A 61 29.56 16.39 -8.15
C SER A 61 29.25 17.26 -6.94
N VAL A 62 28.41 16.80 -6.01
CA VAL A 62 27.97 17.56 -4.83
C VAL A 62 28.09 16.73 -3.57
N ASN A 63 28.85 17.20 -2.59
CA ASN A 63 28.84 16.61 -1.26
C ASN A 63 27.50 16.88 -0.58
N ALA A 64 26.60 15.91 -0.58
CA ALA A 64 25.35 16.00 0.15
C ALA A 64 25.62 16.22 1.64
N SER A 65 25.01 17.24 2.23
CA SER A 65 25.14 17.54 3.66
C SER A 65 24.36 16.57 4.54
N ARG A 66 23.54 15.70 3.95
CA ARG A 66 22.73 14.66 4.61
C ARG A 66 22.73 13.38 3.80
N ALA A 67 22.55 12.27 4.48
CA ALA A 67 22.32 10.99 3.82
C ALA A 67 21.04 11.04 2.97
N PHE A 68 21.02 10.25 1.90
CA PHE A 68 19.83 10.05 1.08
C PHE A 68 18.73 9.41 1.93
N GLU A 69 17.53 9.99 1.88
CA GLU A 69 16.36 9.51 2.58
C GLU A 69 15.31 9.04 1.57
N CYS A 70 14.79 7.85 1.78
CA CYS A 70 13.68 7.32 0.99
C CYS A 70 12.36 7.57 1.73
N SER A 71 11.40 8.22 1.09
CA SER A 71 10.05 8.37 1.63
C SER A 71 9.10 7.40 0.94
N GLY A 72 8.24 6.72 1.71
CA GLY A 72 7.10 5.98 1.18
C GLY A 72 6.96 4.54 1.66
N VAL A 73 7.98 3.73 1.69
CA VAL A 73 7.89 2.33 2.15
C VAL A 73 8.94 2.09 3.23
N GLY A 74 8.58 2.44 4.47
CA GLY A 74 9.33 2.02 5.65
C GLY A 74 10.72 2.61 5.82
N ASP A 75 10.96 3.88 5.43
CA ASP A 75 12.22 4.63 5.60
C ASP A 75 13.49 3.90 5.13
N SER A 76 13.34 2.73 4.53
CA SER A 76 14.42 1.97 3.90
C SER A 76 14.34 2.16 2.40
N CYS A 77 15.46 2.39 1.74
CA CYS A 77 15.52 2.44 0.28
C CYS A 77 15.44 1.05 -0.36
N ASN A 78 14.71 0.14 0.29
CA ASN A 78 14.51 -1.23 -0.15
C ASN A 78 13.16 -1.38 -0.85
N MET A 79 13.16 -2.03 -2.01
CA MET A 79 11.98 -2.35 -2.79
C MET A 79 11.81 -3.87 -2.86
N GLY A 80 10.75 -4.39 -2.25
CA GLY A 80 10.41 -5.81 -2.33
C GLY A 80 9.71 -6.13 -3.65
N PHE A 81 10.20 -7.13 -4.34
CA PHE A 81 9.55 -7.73 -5.51
C PHE A 81 9.11 -9.14 -5.13
N GLU A 82 7.83 -9.42 -5.26
CA GLU A 82 7.25 -10.71 -4.93
C GLU A 82 6.65 -11.37 -6.17
N ASN A 83 6.70 -12.70 -6.21
CA ASN A 83 6.13 -13.45 -7.32
C ASN A 83 4.60 -13.42 -7.34
N ALA A 84 3.97 -13.18 -6.18
CA ALA A 84 2.53 -13.05 -6.05
C ALA A 84 2.16 -12.13 -4.89
N GLY A 85 0.98 -11.50 -4.97
CA GLY A 85 0.50 -10.58 -3.94
C GLY A 85 -0.95 -10.21 -4.10
N PHE A 86 -1.47 -9.48 -3.12
CA PHE A 86 -2.78 -8.84 -3.19
C PHE A 86 -2.65 -7.34 -3.43
N ARG A 87 -3.59 -6.82 -4.22
CA ARG A 87 -3.81 -5.38 -4.44
C ARG A 87 -5.22 -5.04 -4.01
N PHE A 88 -5.37 -4.00 -3.21
CA PHE A 88 -6.68 -3.41 -2.92
C PHE A 88 -7.00 -2.39 -4.00
N LEU A 89 -8.21 -2.47 -4.54
CA LEU A 89 -8.69 -1.61 -5.60
C LEU A 89 -10.00 -0.95 -5.18
N SER A 90 -10.25 0.26 -5.66
CA SER A 90 -11.44 1.05 -5.35
C SER A 90 -12.11 1.55 -6.64
N GLY A 91 -13.43 1.61 -6.62
CA GLY A 91 -14.23 2.13 -7.72
C GLY A 91 -14.26 1.25 -8.98
N ASN A 92 -14.87 1.79 -10.01
CA ASN A 92 -14.99 1.10 -11.30
C ASN A 92 -13.68 1.10 -12.09
N ASP A 93 -12.85 2.13 -11.87
CA ASP A 93 -11.57 2.31 -12.57
C ASP A 93 -10.43 1.49 -11.95
N ASN A 94 -10.74 0.64 -10.96
CA ASN A 94 -9.75 -0.18 -10.26
C ASN A 94 -8.57 0.64 -9.70
N ASN A 95 -8.88 1.79 -9.09
CA ASN A 95 -7.87 2.65 -8.50
C ASN A 95 -7.22 1.97 -7.28
N GLU A 96 -5.90 1.98 -7.18
CA GLU A 96 -5.16 1.44 -6.03
C GLU A 96 -5.24 2.32 -4.78
N THR A 97 -5.82 3.50 -4.89
CA THR A 97 -6.01 4.42 -3.77
C THR A 97 -7.46 4.38 -3.29
N ILE A 98 -7.65 3.88 -2.08
CA ILE A 98 -8.94 3.98 -1.38
C ILE A 98 -9.09 5.41 -0.89
N ALA A 99 -10.16 6.09 -1.31
CA ALA A 99 -10.48 7.44 -0.88
C ALA A 99 -10.94 7.46 0.60
N HIS A 100 -11.08 8.66 1.17
CA HIS A 100 -11.59 8.84 2.53
C HIS A 100 -13.05 8.39 2.65
N GLN A 101 -13.39 7.76 3.77
CA GLN A 101 -14.69 7.16 4.03
C GLN A 101 -15.41 7.86 5.21
N ILE A 102 -16.64 7.46 5.47
CA ILE A 102 -17.47 7.95 6.57
C ILE A 102 -17.75 6.80 7.55
N SER A 103 -17.52 7.06 8.83
CA SER A 103 -17.73 6.10 9.92
C SER A 103 -19.16 5.55 9.94
N GLY A 104 -19.29 4.24 10.11
CA GLY A 104 -20.57 3.53 10.21
C GLY A 104 -21.32 3.36 8.90
N LYS A 105 -20.88 3.98 7.80
CA LYS A 105 -21.49 3.83 6.47
C LYS A 105 -20.73 2.82 5.63
N GLU A 106 -21.40 2.20 4.68
CA GLU A 106 -20.74 1.46 3.62
C GLU A 106 -19.82 2.41 2.84
N PHE A 107 -18.69 1.89 2.38
CA PHE A 107 -17.75 2.68 1.58
C PHE A 107 -18.44 3.22 0.33
N ALA A 108 -18.14 4.47 -0.01
CA ALA A 108 -18.77 5.17 -1.13
C ALA A 108 -18.49 4.49 -2.48
N GLU A 109 -17.33 3.85 -2.59
CA GLU A 109 -16.92 3.13 -3.78
C GLU A 109 -16.77 1.64 -3.50
N THR A 110 -16.99 0.84 -4.52
CA THR A 110 -16.80 -0.61 -4.44
C THR A 110 -15.36 -0.92 -4.10
N LEU A 111 -15.13 -1.57 -2.97
CA LEU A 111 -13.83 -2.08 -2.57
C LEU A 111 -13.62 -3.47 -3.18
N LYS A 112 -12.46 -3.67 -3.78
CA LYS A 112 -12.10 -4.93 -4.45
C LYS A 112 -10.73 -5.42 -3.97
N LEU A 113 -10.51 -6.71 -4.11
CA LEU A 113 -9.24 -7.37 -3.88
C LEU A 113 -8.82 -8.08 -5.16
N GLN A 114 -7.64 -7.77 -5.67
CA GLN A 114 -7.05 -8.47 -6.81
C GLN A 114 -5.89 -9.34 -6.32
N ALA A 115 -5.86 -10.59 -6.76
CA ALA A 115 -4.72 -11.49 -6.54
C ALA A 115 -3.89 -11.56 -7.82
N VAL A 116 -2.62 -11.19 -7.74
CA VAL A 116 -1.72 -11.15 -8.90
C VAL A 116 -0.50 -12.01 -8.68
N LYS A 117 0.03 -12.55 -9.74
CA LYS A 117 1.35 -13.20 -9.81
C LYS A 117 2.19 -12.58 -10.92
N SER A 118 3.49 -12.65 -10.78
CA SER A 118 4.41 -12.29 -11.84
C SER A 118 4.69 -13.52 -12.72
N ASN A 119 4.52 -13.36 -14.02
CA ASN A 119 4.91 -14.36 -15.02
C ASN A 119 5.75 -13.66 -16.08
N ASN A 120 7.07 -13.91 -16.06
CA ASN A 120 8.01 -13.26 -16.98
C ASN A 120 7.89 -11.73 -17.03
N GLY A 121 7.67 -11.09 -15.88
CA GLY A 121 7.51 -9.64 -15.76
C GLY A 121 6.14 -9.10 -16.15
N VAL A 122 5.18 -9.97 -16.49
CA VAL A 122 3.79 -9.60 -16.72
C VAL A 122 2.96 -9.97 -15.50
N CYS A 123 2.14 -9.05 -15.03
CA CYS A 123 1.18 -9.34 -13.96
C CYS A 123 0.00 -10.13 -14.53
N GLU A 124 -0.23 -11.32 -14.00
CA GLU A 124 -1.37 -12.18 -14.33
C GLU A 124 -2.26 -12.41 -13.12
N GLY A 125 -3.52 -12.72 -13.34
CA GLY A 125 -4.44 -13.16 -12.29
C GLY A 125 -3.98 -14.47 -11.66
N LEU A 126 -4.11 -14.58 -10.33
CA LEU A 126 -3.70 -15.77 -9.59
C LEU A 126 -4.88 -16.69 -9.27
N PHE A 127 -6.06 -16.14 -8.96
CA PHE A 127 -7.24 -16.86 -8.51
C PHE A 127 -8.40 -16.73 -9.49
N SER A 128 -9.27 -17.73 -9.48
CA SER A 128 -10.59 -17.69 -10.10
C SER A 128 -11.57 -18.50 -9.25
N GLY A 129 -12.84 -18.08 -9.18
CA GLY A 129 -13.86 -18.72 -8.34
C GLY A 129 -13.73 -18.36 -6.86
N ASP A 130 -14.33 -19.17 -6.01
CA ASP A 130 -14.42 -18.89 -4.58
C ASP A 130 -13.12 -19.24 -3.85
N VAL A 131 -12.53 -18.25 -3.19
CA VAL A 131 -11.31 -18.40 -2.39
C VAL A 131 -11.52 -17.79 -1.01
N THR A 132 -11.14 -18.51 0.04
CA THR A 132 -11.19 -18.01 1.41
C THR A 132 -9.91 -17.23 1.71
N ILE A 133 -10.10 -15.95 2.05
CA ILE A 133 -9.03 -14.98 2.31
C ILE A 133 -9.05 -14.60 3.79
N SER A 134 -7.88 -14.40 4.35
CA SER A 134 -7.71 -13.82 5.68
C SER A 134 -7.59 -12.30 5.54
N LEU A 135 -8.47 -11.56 6.20
CA LEU A 135 -8.46 -10.10 6.20
C LEU A 135 -8.10 -9.54 7.59
N SER A 136 -7.49 -8.40 7.60
CA SER A 136 -7.16 -7.66 8.83
C SER A 136 -7.27 -6.15 8.60
N GLN A 137 -7.52 -5.41 9.69
CA GLN A 137 -7.56 -3.96 9.71
C GLN A 137 -6.51 -3.44 10.72
N GLU A 138 -5.74 -2.45 10.31
CA GLU A 138 -4.74 -1.77 11.11
C GLU A 138 -5.18 -0.33 11.41
N ASN A 139 -5.04 0.12 12.66
CA ASN A 139 -5.19 1.52 13.02
C ASN A 139 -3.83 2.21 12.92
N ILE A 140 -3.73 3.20 12.05
CA ILE A 140 -2.51 4.00 11.87
C ILE A 140 -2.51 5.20 12.82
N THR A 141 -3.66 5.91 12.91
CA THR A 141 -3.80 7.09 13.78
C THR A 141 -5.28 7.27 14.18
N PRO A 142 -5.58 7.51 15.43
CA PRO A 142 -4.70 7.29 16.57
C PRO A 142 -4.43 5.80 16.77
N ASP A 143 -3.23 5.46 17.20
CA ASP A 143 -2.92 4.10 17.65
C ASP A 143 -3.58 3.87 19.03
N LEU A 144 -4.89 3.90 19.00
CA LEU A 144 -5.66 3.62 20.20
C LEU A 144 -5.80 2.10 20.32
N ASN A 145 -5.09 1.53 21.27
CA ASN A 145 -5.42 0.22 21.86
C ASN A 145 -6.83 0.25 22.51
N PHE A 146 -7.67 1.17 22.06
CA PHE A 146 -8.92 1.52 22.69
C PHE A 146 -10.06 0.79 21.99
N ASN A 147 -10.67 -0.09 22.70
CA ASN A 147 -11.90 -0.82 22.44
C ASN A 147 -11.82 -1.99 21.44
N PRO A 148 -11.85 -3.23 21.94
CA PRO A 148 -11.89 -4.43 21.10
C PRO A 148 -13.18 -4.60 20.28
N GLY A 149 -14.15 -3.67 20.38
CA GLY A 149 -15.44 -3.73 19.70
C GLY A 149 -15.57 -2.91 18.43
N LEU A 150 -14.58 -2.07 18.08
CA LEU A 150 -14.67 -1.20 16.90
C LEU A 150 -13.86 -1.81 15.77
N VAL A 151 -14.57 -2.34 14.79
CA VAL A 151 -13.99 -3.21 13.78
C VAL A 151 -14.39 -2.78 12.38
N PHE A 152 -13.54 -3.09 11.45
CA PHE A 152 -13.89 -3.13 10.05
C PHE A 152 -14.83 -4.32 9.82
N GLN A 153 -15.87 -4.09 9.05
CA GLN A 153 -16.86 -5.10 8.70
C GLN A 153 -16.90 -5.29 7.19
N THR A 154 -17.13 -6.54 6.78
CA THR A 154 -17.46 -6.89 5.40
C THR A 154 -18.68 -7.81 5.41
N GLY A 155 -19.76 -7.36 4.78
CA GLY A 155 -21.07 -8.02 4.97
C GLY A 155 -21.45 -8.05 6.45
N ASP A 156 -21.73 -9.26 6.96
CA ASP A 156 -22.07 -9.49 8.36
C ASP A 156 -20.88 -9.91 9.23
N LYS A 157 -19.65 -9.91 8.67
CA LYS A 157 -18.45 -10.37 9.36
C LYS A 157 -17.63 -9.22 9.92
N ASN A 158 -17.21 -9.39 11.14
CA ASN A 158 -16.22 -8.52 11.78
C ASN A 158 -14.82 -8.98 11.41
N ILE A 159 -13.98 -8.05 10.99
CA ILE A 159 -12.60 -8.33 10.58
C ILE A 159 -11.64 -8.02 11.74
N ALA A 160 -10.73 -8.94 12.00
CA ALA A 160 -9.76 -8.83 13.08
C ALA A 160 -8.86 -7.59 12.95
N LYS A 161 -8.37 -7.11 14.09
CA LYS A 161 -7.35 -6.06 14.13
C LYS A 161 -5.97 -6.67 13.93
N TYR A 162 -5.17 -6.05 13.06
CA TYR A 162 -3.77 -6.41 12.82
C TYR A 162 -2.95 -6.37 14.14
N PRO A 163 -2.06 -7.33 14.41
CA PRO A 163 -1.57 -8.36 13.49
C PRO A 163 -2.42 -9.65 13.40
N LEU A 164 -3.58 -9.72 14.03
CA LEU A 164 -4.48 -10.85 13.90
C LEU A 164 -5.25 -10.76 12.57
N PHE A 165 -5.67 -11.90 12.05
CA PHE A 165 -6.43 -12.02 10.82
C PHE A 165 -7.72 -12.82 11.04
N SER A 166 -8.81 -12.42 10.37
CA SER A 166 -10.03 -13.20 10.23
C SER A 166 -9.89 -14.12 9.02
N ASN A 167 -10.05 -15.43 9.22
CA ASN A 167 -9.71 -16.46 8.23
C ASN A 167 -10.94 -17.06 7.53
N ASP A 168 -12.04 -16.33 7.47
CA ASP A 168 -13.33 -16.87 7.05
C ASP A 168 -14.04 -16.03 5.98
N VAL A 169 -13.33 -15.13 5.30
CA VAL A 169 -13.91 -14.29 4.25
C VAL A 169 -13.72 -14.98 2.90
N THR A 170 -14.80 -15.61 2.40
CA THR A 170 -14.80 -16.17 1.05
C THR A 170 -15.15 -15.12 0.04
N LEU A 171 -14.31 -14.93 -0.98
CA LEU A 171 -14.46 -13.96 -2.06
C LEU A 171 -14.48 -14.71 -3.40
N ALA A 172 -15.42 -14.32 -4.29
CA ALA A 172 -15.51 -14.86 -5.64
C ALA A 172 -14.64 -14.03 -6.59
N PHE A 173 -13.54 -14.61 -7.04
CA PHE A 173 -12.61 -13.99 -7.99
C PHE A 173 -13.07 -14.24 -9.42
N ASP A 174 -13.10 -13.20 -10.22
CA ASP A 174 -13.43 -13.24 -11.65
C ASP A 174 -12.23 -13.73 -12.52
N ALA A 175 -12.36 -13.61 -13.85
CA ALA A 175 -11.33 -14.01 -14.80
C ALA A 175 -10.06 -13.15 -14.71
N GLU A 176 -10.17 -11.91 -14.27
CA GLU A 176 -9.09 -10.96 -14.03
C GLU A 176 -8.51 -11.08 -12.61
N SER A 177 -8.97 -12.11 -11.87
CA SER A 177 -8.59 -12.36 -10.47
C SER A 177 -8.96 -11.21 -9.54
N ILE A 178 -10.09 -10.57 -9.79
CA ILE A 178 -10.65 -9.49 -8.98
C ILE A 178 -11.90 -10.00 -8.26
N ALA A 179 -11.98 -9.75 -6.98
CA ALA A 179 -13.15 -10.06 -6.16
C ALA A 179 -13.66 -8.81 -5.43
N VAL A 180 -14.96 -8.68 -5.31
CA VAL A 180 -15.60 -7.60 -4.55
C VAL A 180 -15.59 -7.97 -3.06
N ILE A 181 -15.12 -7.04 -2.23
CA ILE A 181 -15.27 -7.11 -0.78
C ILE A 181 -16.68 -6.58 -0.45
N PRO A 182 -17.60 -7.41 0.06
CA PRO A 182 -19.01 -7.04 0.18
C PRO A 182 -19.22 -6.05 1.33
N LYS A 183 -19.94 -4.96 1.05
CA LYS A 183 -20.41 -3.97 2.03
C LYS A 183 -19.37 -3.56 3.07
N PRO A 184 -18.18 -3.09 2.64
CA PRO A 184 -17.14 -2.70 3.56
C PRO A 184 -17.58 -1.47 4.35
N ARG A 185 -17.38 -1.49 5.67
CA ARG A 185 -17.61 -0.35 6.56
C ARG A 185 -16.68 -0.39 7.76
N TYR A 186 -16.37 0.78 8.28
CA TYR A 186 -15.60 0.91 9.51
C TYR A 186 -16.42 1.70 10.51
N LEU A 187 -16.58 1.16 11.73
CA LEU A 187 -17.53 1.68 12.72
C LEU A 187 -16.98 2.82 13.56
N ASP A 188 -15.70 3.15 13.41
CA ASP A 188 -15.05 4.25 14.12
C ASP A 188 -14.43 5.26 13.15
N ALA A 189 -13.82 6.30 13.69
CA ALA A 189 -13.09 7.31 12.95
C ALA A 189 -11.58 7.17 13.19
N GLY A 190 -10.80 7.38 12.14
CA GLY A 190 -9.34 7.28 12.23
C GLY A 190 -8.69 7.06 10.88
N ASN A 191 -7.37 7.01 10.89
CA ASN A 191 -6.60 6.59 9.73
C ASN A 191 -6.35 5.08 9.84
N ILE A 192 -6.79 4.33 8.85
CA ILE A 192 -6.71 2.87 8.84
C ILE A 192 -6.04 2.35 7.57
N ARG A 193 -5.58 1.12 7.64
CA ARG A 193 -5.08 0.32 6.52
C ARG A 193 -5.71 -1.06 6.55
N LEU A 194 -5.95 -1.65 5.40
CA LEU A 194 -6.43 -3.00 5.26
C LEU A 194 -5.31 -3.93 4.82
N HIS A 195 -5.35 -5.17 5.31
CA HIS A 195 -4.40 -6.21 4.95
C HIS A 195 -5.16 -7.45 4.50
N ALA A 196 -4.62 -8.11 3.49
CA ALA A 196 -5.09 -9.41 3.01
C ALA A 196 -3.96 -10.43 3.07
N LYS A 197 -4.31 -11.66 3.41
CA LYS A 197 -3.39 -12.79 3.43
C LYS A 197 -4.10 -14.04 2.93
N TYR A 198 -3.38 -14.82 2.15
CA TYR A 198 -3.74 -16.18 1.79
C TYR A 198 -2.51 -17.06 1.98
N ALA A 199 -2.70 -18.24 2.54
CA ALA A 199 -1.63 -19.21 2.65
C ALA A 199 -2.21 -20.63 2.54
N ASN A 200 -1.54 -21.45 1.78
CA ASN A 200 -1.70 -22.91 1.76
C ASN A 200 -0.30 -23.56 1.73
N ASP A 201 -0.23 -24.88 1.55
CA ASP A 201 1.02 -25.63 1.58
C ASP A 201 2.04 -25.19 0.51
N ASN A 202 1.59 -24.52 -0.56
CA ASN A 202 2.42 -24.19 -1.72
C ASN A 202 2.60 -22.69 -1.93
N ILE A 203 1.67 -21.87 -1.44
CA ILE A 203 1.64 -20.42 -1.74
C ILE A 203 1.31 -19.66 -0.46
N ALA A 204 2.08 -18.63 -0.19
CA ALA A 204 1.76 -17.63 0.81
C ALA A 204 1.86 -16.24 0.17
N ILE A 205 0.75 -15.53 0.12
CA ILE A 205 0.68 -14.18 -0.43
C ILE A 205 0.06 -13.20 0.57
N VAL A 206 0.51 -11.98 0.51
CA VAL A 206 0.04 -10.89 1.34
C VAL A 206 -0.15 -9.63 0.50
N GLY A 207 -0.88 -8.68 1.03
CA GLY A 207 -1.01 -7.36 0.43
C GLY A 207 -1.66 -6.38 1.39
N SER A 208 -1.42 -5.10 1.18
CA SER A 208 -1.96 -4.03 2.00
C SER A 208 -2.51 -2.91 1.13
N SER A 209 -3.55 -2.24 1.61
CA SER A 209 -4.03 -1.01 0.98
C SER A 209 -3.13 0.19 1.29
N ASN A 210 -3.36 1.32 0.62
CA ASN A 210 -2.93 2.60 1.16
C ASN A 210 -3.59 2.82 2.54
N SER A 211 -3.03 3.72 3.33
CA SER A 211 -3.74 4.25 4.50
C SER A 211 -4.77 5.30 4.06
N PHE A 212 -5.95 5.31 4.69
CA PHE A 212 -7.02 6.25 4.39
C PHE A 212 -7.78 6.65 5.64
N TRP A 213 -8.34 7.87 5.62
CA TRP A 213 -9.10 8.38 6.73
C TRP A 213 -10.56 7.92 6.66
N VAL A 214 -11.08 7.48 7.81
CA VAL A 214 -12.51 7.34 8.05
C VAL A 214 -12.93 8.48 8.97
N LYS A 215 -13.81 9.36 8.48
CA LYS A 215 -14.25 10.58 9.17
C LYS A 215 -15.53 10.32 9.93
N PRO A 216 -15.78 10.99 11.07
CA PRO A 216 -17.09 10.95 11.73
C PRO A 216 -18.21 11.39 10.77
N ASP A 217 -19.37 10.75 10.86
CA ASP A 217 -20.53 11.13 10.05
C ASP A 217 -21.09 12.50 10.46
N LYS A 218 -21.29 12.69 11.78
CA LYS A 218 -21.86 13.92 12.34
C LYS A 218 -21.54 14.06 13.82
N PHE A 219 -21.57 15.29 14.29
CA PHE A 219 -21.61 15.62 15.71
C PHE A 219 -23.05 16.01 16.10
N VAL A 220 -23.52 15.48 17.22
CA VAL A 220 -24.83 15.86 17.78
C VAL A 220 -24.56 16.52 19.14
N ILE A 221 -25.00 17.78 19.26
CA ILE A 221 -24.94 18.53 20.54
C ILE A 221 -26.38 18.51 21.11
N ASN A 222 -26.54 17.80 22.20
CA ASN A 222 -27.80 17.83 22.94
C ASN A 222 -27.67 18.85 24.08
N SER A 223 -28.44 19.95 24.03
CA SER A 223 -28.58 20.82 25.19
C SER A 223 -29.77 20.34 26.01
N THR A 224 -29.57 19.94 27.25
CA THR A 224 -30.64 19.82 28.23
C THR A 224 -30.84 21.20 28.84
N ALA A 225 -32.02 21.81 28.62
CA ALA A 225 -32.44 23.00 29.31
C ALA A 225 -32.88 22.66 30.74
#